data_7176b5fb030f8c828f867c0c2fc2a7d6
#
_entry.id   7176b5fb030f8c828f867c0c2fc2a7d6
#
_cell.length_a   1.000
_cell.length_b   1.000
_cell.length_c   1.000
_cell.angle_alpha   90.00
_cell.angle_beta   90.00
_cell.angle_gamma   90.00
#
_symmetry.space_group_name_H-M   'P 1'
#
loop_
_entity.id
_entity.type
_entity.pdbx_description
1 polymer ?
#
loop_
_entity_poly.entity_id
_entity_poly.type
_entity_poly.pdbx_seq_one_letter_code
_entity_poly.pdbx_strand_id
1 'polypeptide(L)'
;MKGKTSLYIIILVVAMMAFPFRSFAASAENDLQGANKNIIEAMHSVQNGKMEEAKKQYESFSSTWMSIESGVKDESQDAYREIEDGMGQVQFALAQQPVKKRSLENSLNKLKQTNEKFIAGKFPHTVPKTEDTGENQGNVADLIVLLNQSLSKLDHNDVKGAKADIEQFRTSWLDIESVVLTQSSKIYTNAERDMVTSYAMLTSKTPDVKGAKKTIEGMRDYLSPLASKTSYNMLDATTILLREGLEGLLVVVALLGFLKKAGHADKSRWIWIGVGSGLGVSIILGVIVNMLFSAGAFGSNNFLIAGWTGVFASMMLLYMSYWLHSKSSTAEWQRYIQTQSTKAIDKGSLWSLAILSFLAVFREGTETVLFFIGMAASIKISTLLTGIAIGLVLLIVLSYLILKVGLKIPMRPFFLVSSILMFYLCFKFAGMGIHGLQLAGLLPATQAPIPTIDFFAIYSTWEGVIPQIILLIVAIVAMILNKKKDKKTKLQQTNQEESKHAI
;
A
#
# COMPACT_ATOMS: atom_id res chain seq x y z
N MET A 1 3.50 -14.17 -34.74
CA MET A 1 4.10 -12.89 -34.43
C MET A 1 3.33 -12.06 -33.38
N LYS A 2 2.03 -12.34 -33.09
CA LYS A 2 1.17 -11.52 -32.22
C LYS A 2 1.37 -11.74 -30.69
N GLY A 3 2.00 -12.83 -30.24
CA GLY A 3 2.31 -13.06 -28.82
C GLY A 3 3.55 -12.30 -28.32
N LYS A 4 4.44 -11.91 -29.22
CA LYS A 4 5.67 -11.20 -28.85
C LYS A 4 5.43 -9.74 -28.48
N THR A 5 4.50 -9.04 -29.14
CA THR A 5 4.16 -7.64 -28.84
C THR A 5 3.53 -7.48 -27.45
N SER A 6 2.65 -8.41 -27.02
CA SER A 6 2.07 -8.38 -25.67
C SER A 6 3.11 -8.67 -24.59
N LEU A 7 4.05 -9.58 -24.84
CA LEU A 7 5.15 -9.87 -23.92
C LEU A 7 6.08 -8.65 -23.77
N TYR A 8 6.35 -7.93 -24.85
CA TYR A 8 7.17 -6.70 -24.80
C TYR A 8 6.49 -5.57 -24.02
N ILE A 9 5.16 -5.44 -24.11
CA ILE A 9 4.41 -4.44 -23.31
C ILE A 9 4.48 -4.78 -21.83
N ILE A 10 4.31 -6.05 -21.44
CA ILE A 10 4.43 -6.50 -20.06
C ILE A 10 5.86 -6.30 -19.54
N ILE A 11 6.86 -6.66 -20.32
CA ILE A 11 8.29 -6.45 -19.98
C ILE A 11 8.60 -4.96 -19.85
N LEU A 12 8.05 -4.10 -20.71
CA LEU A 12 8.24 -2.65 -20.64
C LEU A 12 7.60 -2.05 -19.37
N VAL A 13 6.40 -2.51 -18.99
CA VAL A 13 5.73 -2.08 -17.75
C VAL A 13 6.52 -2.55 -16.52
N VAL A 14 6.99 -3.79 -16.52
CA VAL A 14 7.84 -4.35 -15.44
C VAL A 14 9.17 -3.60 -15.38
N ALA A 15 9.80 -3.29 -16.52
CA ALA A 15 11.02 -2.52 -16.57
C ALA A 15 10.81 -1.07 -16.09
N MET A 16 9.68 -0.44 -16.41
CA MET A 16 9.33 0.90 -15.89
C MET A 16 9.06 0.89 -14.38
N MET A 17 8.46 -0.19 -13.84
CA MET A 17 8.27 -0.35 -12.38
C MET A 17 9.58 -0.67 -11.65
N ALA A 18 10.57 -1.25 -12.34
CA ALA A 18 11.87 -1.61 -11.78
C ALA A 18 12.92 -0.48 -11.89
N PHE A 19 12.61 0.62 -12.59
CA PHE A 19 13.53 1.75 -12.64
C PHE A 19 13.47 2.50 -11.30
N PRO A 20 14.58 2.52 -10.52
CA PRO A 20 14.65 3.44 -9.41
C PRO A 20 14.63 4.85 -10.02
N PHE A 21 13.59 5.62 -9.74
CA PHE A 21 13.62 7.06 -9.94
C PHE A 21 14.73 7.60 -9.01
N ARG A 22 15.96 7.59 -9.48
CA ARG A 22 16.98 8.42 -8.88
C ARG A 22 16.55 9.85 -9.19
N SER A 23 15.90 10.47 -8.20
CA SER A 23 15.88 11.91 -8.12
C SER A 23 17.34 12.37 -8.29
N PHE A 24 17.61 13.29 -9.22
CA PHE A 24 18.81 14.08 -9.18
C PHE A 24 18.64 14.99 -7.96
N ALA A 25 18.91 14.47 -6.77
CA ALA A 25 18.96 15.26 -5.57
C ALA A 25 20.20 16.17 -5.69
N ALA A 26 19.96 17.46 -5.76
CA ALA A 26 20.94 18.42 -5.29
C ALA A 26 21.32 17.99 -3.86
N SER A 27 22.56 18.23 -3.40
CA SER A 27 22.93 17.82 -2.05
C SER A 27 22.01 18.53 -1.05
N ALA A 28 21.67 17.86 0.07
CA ALA A 28 20.77 18.40 1.08
C ALA A 28 21.23 19.79 1.57
N GLU A 29 22.55 20.03 1.57
CA GLU A 29 23.12 21.34 1.91
C GLU A 29 22.74 22.43 0.89
N ASN A 30 22.76 22.12 -0.41
CA ASN A 30 22.40 23.08 -1.46
C ASN A 30 20.91 23.42 -1.41
N ASP A 31 20.08 22.43 -1.16
CA ASP A 31 18.63 22.59 -1.03
C ASP A 31 18.29 23.45 0.19
N LEU A 32 18.92 23.15 1.35
CA LEU A 32 18.74 23.94 2.57
C LEU A 32 19.31 25.35 2.41
N GLN A 33 20.41 25.53 1.68
CA GLN A 33 20.95 26.86 1.37
C GLN A 33 19.96 27.70 0.57
N GLY A 34 19.25 27.07 -0.37
CA GLY A 34 18.15 27.70 -1.10
C GLY A 34 17.01 28.15 -0.18
N ALA A 35 16.54 27.27 0.68
CA ALA A 35 15.46 27.53 1.63
C ALA A 35 15.84 28.60 2.66
N ASN A 36 17.09 28.59 3.16
CA ASN A 36 17.56 29.51 4.20
C ASN A 36 17.49 31.00 3.78
N LYS A 37 17.40 31.31 2.49
CA LYS A 37 17.17 32.68 1.99
C LYS A 37 15.87 33.26 2.52
N ASN A 38 14.82 32.44 2.62
CA ASN A 38 13.52 32.87 3.16
C ASN A 38 13.62 33.24 4.64
N ILE A 39 14.46 32.54 5.43
CA ILE A 39 14.72 32.90 6.83
C ILE A 39 15.44 34.26 6.92
N ILE A 40 16.42 34.52 6.07
CA ILE A 40 17.14 35.79 6.02
C ILE A 40 16.16 36.93 5.65
N GLU A 41 15.28 36.72 4.67
CA GLU A 41 14.24 37.70 4.29
C GLU A 41 13.23 37.93 5.40
N ALA A 42 12.82 36.87 6.12
CA ALA A 42 11.96 36.99 7.30
C ALA A 42 12.63 37.87 8.39
N MET A 43 13.91 37.67 8.67
CA MET A 43 14.66 38.51 9.62
C MET A 43 14.67 39.97 9.19
N HIS A 44 14.94 40.27 7.93
CA HIS A 44 14.91 41.65 7.41
C HIS A 44 13.51 42.27 7.58
N SER A 45 12.45 41.52 7.32
CA SER A 45 11.07 41.98 7.49
C SER A 45 10.75 42.30 8.95
N VAL A 46 11.21 41.48 9.91
CA VAL A 46 11.07 41.72 11.36
C VAL A 46 11.83 42.99 11.78
N GLN A 47 13.06 43.19 11.30
CA GLN A 47 13.85 44.39 11.58
C GLN A 47 13.12 45.67 11.14
N ASN A 48 12.48 45.61 9.97
CA ASN A 48 11.71 46.70 9.39
C ASN A 48 10.27 46.83 9.97
N GLY A 49 9.90 46.03 10.97
CA GLY A 49 8.58 46.07 11.62
C GLY A 49 7.44 45.44 10.81
N LYS A 50 7.72 44.77 9.69
CA LYS A 50 6.76 44.14 8.78
C LYS A 50 6.47 42.68 9.19
N MET A 51 5.69 42.51 10.27
CA MET A 51 5.47 41.18 10.88
C MET A 51 4.73 40.20 9.97
N GLU A 52 3.73 40.66 9.21
CA GLU A 52 2.98 39.80 8.26
C GLU A 52 3.85 39.32 7.10
N GLU A 53 4.78 40.17 6.64
CA GLU A 53 5.74 39.81 5.60
C GLU A 53 6.75 38.77 6.11
N ALA A 54 7.23 38.97 7.35
CA ALA A 54 8.09 38.00 8.01
C ALA A 54 7.40 36.62 8.19
N LYS A 55 6.13 36.60 8.57
CA LYS A 55 5.33 35.39 8.65
C LYS A 55 5.23 34.68 7.30
N LYS A 56 4.93 35.41 6.24
CA LYS A 56 4.84 34.86 4.87
C LYS A 56 6.16 34.25 4.41
N GLN A 57 7.28 34.90 4.68
CA GLN A 57 8.62 34.36 4.33
C GLN A 57 8.94 33.10 5.13
N TYR A 58 8.59 33.06 6.41
CA TYR A 58 8.73 31.85 7.22
C TYR A 58 7.85 30.70 6.73
N GLU A 59 6.60 30.97 6.33
CA GLU A 59 5.70 29.96 5.73
C GLU A 59 6.29 29.40 4.41
N SER A 60 6.96 30.25 3.61
CA SER A 60 7.66 29.82 2.40
C SER A 60 8.84 28.90 2.74
N PHE A 61 9.62 29.22 3.79
CA PHE A 61 10.65 28.32 4.30
C PHE A 61 10.07 26.98 4.73
N SER A 62 9.02 27.00 5.57
CA SER A 62 8.36 25.80 6.08
C SER A 62 7.85 24.90 4.96
N SER A 63 7.25 25.49 3.91
CA SER A 63 6.78 24.74 2.74
C SER A 63 7.94 24.11 1.95
N THR A 64 9.07 24.80 1.82
CA THR A 64 10.26 24.28 1.16
C THR A 64 10.91 23.18 2.00
N TRP A 65 11.00 23.38 3.32
CA TRP A 65 11.53 22.42 4.27
C TRP A 65 10.93 21.04 4.12
N MET A 66 9.60 20.94 4.05
CA MET A 66 8.87 19.69 3.86
C MET A 66 9.27 18.90 2.60
N SER A 67 9.86 19.55 1.61
CA SER A 67 10.35 18.88 0.38
C SER A 67 11.80 18.42 0.47
N ILE A 68 12.59 18.98 1.41
CA ILE A 68 14.04 18.74 1.53
C ILE A 68 14.43 18.06 2.84
N GLU A 69 13.53 18.01 3.82
CA GLU A 69 13.80 17.50 5.18
C GLU A 69 14.31 16.06 5.19
N SER A 70 13.78 15.19 4.32
CA SER A 70 14.22 13.80 4.21
C SER A 70 15.72 13.72 3.85
N GLY A 71 16.20 14.58 2.94
CA GLY A 71 17.63 14.63 2.61
C GLY A 71 18.51 15.08 3.80
N VAL A 72 18.03 16.05 4.57
CA VAL A 72 18.72 16.51 5.80
C VAL A 72 18.72 15.41 6.86
N LYS A 73 17.60 14.74 7.05
CA LYS A 73 17.44 13.62 7.99
C LYS A 73 18.36 12.45 7.67
N ASP A 74 18.43 12.05 6.39
CA ASP A 74 19.29 10.96 5.92
C ASP A 74 20.78 11.27 6.14
N GLU A 75 21.17 12.55 6.09
CA GLU A 75 22.52 12.98 6.29
C GLU A 75 22.87 13.19 7.78
N SER A 76 21.94 13.77 8.55
CA SER A 76 22.09 13.96 9.99
C SER A 76 20.76 14.10 10.72
N GLN A 77 20.41 13.09 11.53
CA GLN A 77 19.23 13.14 12.41
C GLN A 77 19.31 14.27 13.45
N ASP A 78 20.51 14.58 13.93
CA ASP A 78 20.71 15.67 14.89
C ASP A 78 20.45 17.03 14.25
N ALA A 79 20.89 17.23 13.01
CA ALA A 79 20.59 18.44 12.25
C ALA A 79 19.10 18.60 12.01
N TYR A 80 18.43 17.53 11.57
CA TYR A 80 16.99 17.50 11.37
C TYR A 80 16.25 17.95 12.65
N ARG A 81 16.56 17.35 13.80
CA ARG A 81 15.93 17.70 15.07
C ARG A 81 16.19 19.15 15.50
N GLU A 82 17.45 19.63 15.39
CA GLU A 82 17.79 21.01 15.76
C GLU A 82 17.09 22.06 14.87
N ILE A 83 16.91 21.75 13.57
CA ILE A 83 16.18 22.61 12.63
C ILE A 83 14.69 22.64 12.99
N GLU A 84 14.07 21.48 13.19
CA GLU A 84 12.67 21.34 13.61
C GLU A 84 12.42 22.11 14.93
N ASP A 85 13.29 21.98 15.93
CA ASP A 85 13.19 22.74 17.17
C ASP A 85 13.25 24.25 16.94
N GLY A 86 14.13 24.68 16.04
CA GLY A 86 14.24 26.08 15.64
C GLY A 86 12.98 26.59 14.98
N MET A 87 12.39 25.79 14.08
CA MET A 87 11.13 26.09 13.39
C MET A 87 9.98 26.26 14.36
N GLY A 88 9.85 25.37 15.35
CA GLY A 88 8.80 25.49 16.36
C GLY A 88 8.95 26.73 17.26
N GLN A 89 10.18 27.10 17.60
CA GLN A 89 10.43 28.35 18.33
C GLN A 89 9.99 29.59 17.54
N VAL A 90 10.20 29.60 16.21
CA VAL A 90 9.71 30.67 15.33
C VAL A 90 8.18 30.66 15.27
N GLN A 91 7.55 29.50 15.12
CA GLN A 91 6.09 29.38 15.10
C GLN A 91 5.46 29.85 16.43
N PHE A 92 6.05 29.42 17.55
CA PHE A 92 5.60 29.87 18.86
C PHE A 92 5.70 31.39 19.01
N ALA A 93 6.83 31.99 18.56
CA ALA A 93 7.00 33.44 18.61
C ALA A 93 5.98 34.18 17.72
N LEU A 94 5.65 33.64 16.55
CA LEU A 94 4.62 34.19 15.63
C LEU A 94 3.19 34.03 16.18
N ALA A 95 2.91 32.99 16.96
CA ALA A 95 1.60 32.72 17.53
C ALA A 95 1.26 33.64 18.74
N GLN A 96 2.26 34.30 19.33
CA GLN A 96 2.03 35.22 20.45
C GLN A 96 1.28 36.49 20.00
N GLN A 97 0.33 36.95 20.81
CA GLN A 97 -0.39 38.20 20.54
C GLN A 97 -0.21 39.17 21.72
N PRO A 98 0.44 40.34 21.54
CA PRO A 98 1.09 40.78 20.27
C PRO A 98 2.41 40.05 20.04
N VAL A 99 2.82 39.90 18.77
CA VAL A 99 4.09 39.30 18.40
C VAL A 99 5.23 40.12 18.98
N LYS A 100 6.06 39.47 19.81
CA LYS A 100 7.21 40.15 20.44
C LYS A 100 8.40 40.14 19.49
N LYS A 101 8.67 41.30 18.86
CA LYS A 101 9.76 41.49 17.87
C LYS A 101 11.06 40.81 18.29
N ARG A 102 11.57 41.08 19.52
CA ARG A 102 12.84 40.52 20.02
C ARG A 102 12.81 39.00 20.16
N SER A 103 11.67 38.42 20.51
CA SER A 103 11.51 36.96 20.62
C SER A 103 11.61 36.30 19.23
N LEU A 104 10.89 36.86 18.25
CA LEU A 104 10.89 36.39 16.89
C LEU A 104 12.27 36.53 16.21
N GLU A 105 12.94 37.68 16.39
CA GLU A 105 14.31 37.87 15.91
C GLU A 105 15.29 36.83 16.45
N ASN A 106 15.21 36.53 17.76
CA ASN A 106 16.07 35.55 18.40
C ASN A 106 15.80 34.13 17.86
N SER A 107 14.54 33.76 17.67
CA SER A 107 14.16 32.44 17.13
C SER A 107 14.59 32.27 15.69
N LEU A 108 14.37 33.29 14.83
CA LEU A 108 14.81 33.28 13.43
C LEU A 108 16.33 33.20 13.32
N ASN A 109 17.05 33.96 14.18
CA ASN A 109 18.52 33.95 14.18
C ASN A 109 19.07 32.58 14.62
N LYS A 110 18.46 31.93 15.59
CA LYS A 110 18.83 30.58 16.03
C LYS A 110 18.60 29.57 14.90
N LEU A 111 17.43 29.59 14.24
CA LEU A 111 17.12 28.72 13.11
C LEU A 111 18.12 28.94 11.96
N LYS A 112 18.41 30.20 11.60
CA LYS A 112 19.43 30.54 10.61
C LYS A 112 20.80 29.92 10.93
N GLN A 113 21.26 30.07 12.20
CA GLN A 113 22.55 29.54 12.64
C GLN A 113 22.59 28.00 12.55
N THR A 114 21.50 27.32 12.91
CA THR A 114 21.40 25.86 12.78
C THR A 114 21.46 25.43 11.32
N ASN A 115 20.72 26.12 10.42
CA ASN A 115 20.78 25.85 8.98
C ASN A 115 22.19 26.05 8.44
N GLU A 116 22.87 27.16 8.79
CA GLU A 116 24.25 27.45 8.36
C GLU A 116 25.26 26.42 8.92
N LYS A 117 25.03 25.89 10.13
CA LYS A 117 25.84 24.82 10.71
C LYS A 117 25.75 23.53 9.91
N PHE A 118 24.54 23.16 9.41
CA PHE A 118 24.34 22.01 8.52
C PHE A 118 24.97 22.24 7.17
N ILE A 119 24.68 23.36 6.51
CA ILE A 119 25.23 23.76 5.20
C ILE A 119 26.77 23.73 5.22
N ALA A 120 27.39 24.04 6.36
CA ALA A 120 28.86 24.01 6.55
C ALA A 120 29.41 22.60 6.92
N GLY A 121 28.59 21.55 6.87
CA GLY A 121 28.97 20.15 7.21
C GLY A 121 29.43 19.98 8.66
N LYS A 122 28.94 20.80 9.61
CA LYS A 122 29.35 20.78 11.00
C LYS A 122 28.51 19.84 11.89
N PHE A 123 27.55 19.15 11.31
CA PHE A 123 26.83 18.08 12.01
C PHE A 123 27.52 16.74 11.75
N PRO A 124 27.58 15.84 12.74
CA PRO A 124 28.06 14.50 12.49
C PRO A 124 27.15 13.80 11.48
N HIS A 125 27.76 13.16 10.47
CA HIS A 125 27.02 12.22 9.62
C HIS A 125 26.58 11.05 10.51
N THR A 126 25.34 11.05 10.91
CA THR A 126 24.72 9.90 11.56
C THR A 126 24.21 8.98 10.45
N VAL A 127 25.03 7.97 10.10
CA VAL A 127 24.53 6.82 9.37
C VAL A 127 23.31 6.32 10.17
N PRO A 128 22.13 6.17 9.56
CA PRO A 128 21.01 5.56 10.25
C PRO A 128 21.53 4.26 10.84
N LYS A 129 21.65 4.18 12.15
CA LYS A 129 21.88 2.90 12.80
C LYS A 129 20.66 2.07 12.43
N THR A 130 20.86 1.11 11.55
CA THR A 130 20.09 -0.12 11.56
C THR A 130 20.35 -0.74 12.93
N GLU A 131 19.76 -0.18 13.97
CA GLU A 131 19.62 -0.88 15.22
C GLU A 131 18.67 -2.01 14.91
N ASP A 132 19.26 -3.19 14.88
CA ASP A 132 18.64 -4.49 14.89
C ASP A 132 17.89 -4.64 16.24
N THR A 133 16.91 -3.78 16.46
CA THR A 133 15.96 -3.85 17.56
C THR A 133 14.69 -4.47 17.00
N GLY A 134 14.67 -5.80 17.01
CA GLY A 134 13.53 -6.64 16.64
C GLY A 134 12.31 -6.51 17.55
N GLU A 135 12.02 -5.29 18.08
CA GLU A 135 10.80 -5.03 18.86
C GLU A 135 10.35 -3.59 18.63
N ASN A 136 9.12 -3.46 18.14
CA ASN A 136 8.32 -2.25 17.96
C ASN A 136 8.72 -1.33 16.78
N GLN A 137 8.26 -1.68 15.58
CA GLN A 137 7.90 -0.63 14.64
C GLN A 137 6.76 0.18 15.27
N GLY A 138 7.03 1.43 15.64
CA GLY A 138 6.08 2.31 16.27
C GLY A 138 4.76 2.38 15.47
N ASN A 139 3.64 2.37 16.17
CA ASN A 139 2.31 2.48 15.57
C ASN A 139 1.75 3.86 15.88
N VAL A 140 0.95 4.44 15.00
CA VAL A 140 0.21 5.68 15.28
C VAL A 140 -0.59 5.59 16.60
N ALA A 141 -1.05 4.38 16.96
CA ALA A 141 -1.71 4.15 18.26
C ALA A 141 -0.79 4.43 19.46
N ASP A 142 0.51 4.13 19.36
CA ASP A 142 1.48 4.40 20.43
C ASP A 142 1.71 5.89 20.60
N LEU A 143 1.72 6.65 19.51
CA LEU A 143 1.76 8.13 19.56
C LEU A 143 0.54 8.70 20.27
N ILE A 144 -0.65 8.14 20.05
CA ILE A 144 -1.88 8.58 20.72
C ILE A 144 -1.82 8.29 22.23
N VAL A 145 -1.20 7.17 22.62
CA VAL A 145 -0.98 6.86 24.05
C VAL A 145 -0.13 7.94 24.70
N LEU A 146 0.98 8.36 24.07
CA LEU A 146 1.84 9.44 24.56
C LEU A 146 1.10 10.78 24.67
N LEU A 147 0.27 11.13 23.68
CA LEU A 147 -0.56 12.34 23.74
C LEU A 147 -1.55 12.30 24.91
N ASN A 148 -2.22 11.15 25.13
CA ASN A 148 -3.14 11.00 26.26
C ASN A 148 -2.43 11.06 27.60
N GLN A 149 -1.23 10.49 27.74
CA GLN A 149 -0.40 10.58 28.92
C GLN A 149 0.00 12.04 29.20
N SER A 150 0.45 12.75 28.17
CA SER A 150 0.79 14.19 28.28
C SER A 150 -0.41 15.02 28.73
N LEU A 151 -1.61 14.80 28.14
CA LEU A 151 -2.83 15.49 28.55
C LEU A 151 -3.19 15.21 30.01
N SER A 152 -3.13 13.95 30.44
CA SER A 152 -3.38 13.57 31.84
C SER A 152 -2.41 14.23 32.79
N LYS A 153 -1.13 14.33 32.43
CA LYS A 153 -0.11 15.04 33.29
C LYS A 153 -0.37 16.54 33.34
N LEU A 154 -0.81 17.17 32.24
CA LEU A 154 -1.19 18.59 32.22
C LEU A 154 -2.41 18.85 33.11
N ASP A 155 -3.37 17.93 33.18
CA ASP A 155 -4.53 18.03 34.06
C ASP A 155 -4.13 18.01 35.57
N HIS A 156 -3.02 17.33 35.86
CA HIS A 156 -2.43 17.30 37.24
C HIS A 156 -1.34 18.35 37.45
N ASN A 157 -1.19 19.34 36.55
CA ASN A 157 -0.15 20.38 36.61
C ASN A 157 1.30 19.84 36.55
N ASP A 158 1.51 18.60 36.08
CA ASP A 158 2.85 18.06 35.84
C ASP A 158 3.37 18.44 34.44
N VAL A 159 3.78 19.72 34.33
CA VAL A 159 4.32 20.28 33.08
C VAL A 159 5.62 19.58 32.66
N LYS A 160 6.44 19.15 33.64
CA LYS A 160 7.71 18.46 33.35
C LYS A 160 7.49 17.07 32.77
N GLY A 161 6.55 16.32 33.32
CA GLY A 161 6.18 15.01 32.83
C GLY A 161 5.51 15.08 31.46
N ALA A 162 4.60 16.04 31.25
CA ALA A 162 3.97 16.26 29.97
C ALA A 162 4.98 16.62 28.84
N LYS A 163 5.96 17.48 29.16
CA LYS A 163 7.06 17.81 28.26
C LYS A 163 7.86 16.56 27.87
N ALA A 164 8.15 15.66 28.82
CA ALA A 164 8.88 14.42 28.54
C ALA A 164 8.09 13.50 27.57
N ASP A 165 6.76 13.42 27.74
CA ASP A 165 5.91 12.64 26.82
C ASP A 165 5.90 13.23 25.40
N ILE A 166 5.85 14.56 25.26
CA ILE A 166 5.92 15.21 23.96
C ILE A 166 7.32 15.02 23.31
N GLU A 167 8.40 15.03 24.10
CA GLU A 167 9.73 14.71 23.60
C GLU A 167 9.82 13.25 23.12
N GLN A 168 9.22 12.31 23.86
CA GLN A 168 9.14 10.92 23.43
C GLN A 168 8.27 10.77 22.17
N PHE A 169 7.15 11.50 22.09
CA PHE A 169 6.33 11.57 20.87
C PHE A 169 7.17 12.01 19.67
N ARG A 170 7.95 13.08 19.79
CA ARG A 170 8.82 13.60 18.74
C ARG A 170 9.89 12.59 18.31
N THR A 171 10.46 11.86 19.25
CA THR A 171 11.43 10.80 18.96
C THR A 171 10.78 9.64 18.20
N SER A 172 9.61 9.19 18.68
CA SER A 172 8.86 8.10 18.04
C SER A 172 8.22 8.51 16.69
N TRP A 173 7.98 9.82 16.49
CA TRP A 173 7.45 10.36 15.24
C TRP A 173 8.35 10.04 14.06
N LEU A 174 9.67 10.11 14.22
CA LEU A 174 10.65 9.84 13.16
C LEU A 174 10.51 8.44 12.55
N ASP A 175 10.00 7.47 13.30
CA ASP A 175 9.80 6.10 12.85
C ASP A 175 8.44 5.91 12.18
N ILE A 176 7.49 6.84 12.40
CA ILE A 176 6.08 6.72 12.01
C ILE A 176 5.67 7.77 10.98
N GLU A 177 6.41 8.86 10.84
CA GLU A 177 6.04 10.00 9.99
C GLU A 177 5.72 9.61 8.55
N SER A 178 6.48 8.67 7.95
CA SER A 178 6.23 8.16 6.61
C SER A 178 4.86 7.47 6.49
N VAL A 179 4.40 6.80 7.57
CA VAL A 179 3.08 6.18 7.64
C VAL A 179 1.98 7.25 7.60
N VAL A 180 2.17 8.34 8.35
CA VAL A 180 1.22 9.46 8.41
C VAL A 180 1.23 10.24 7.10
N LEU A 181 2.42 10.56 6.57
CA LEU A 181 2.61 11.29 5.30
C LEU A 181 1.87 10.59 4.15
N THR A 182 2.05 9.29 4.02
CA THR A 182 1.45 8.51 2.94
C THR A 182 -0.07 8.35 3.08
N GLN A 183 -0.61 8.45 4.31
CA GLN A 183 -2.05 8.42 4.55
C GLN A 183 -2.71 9.79 4.38
N SER A 184 -2.05 10.86 4.80
CA SER A 184 -2.56 12.22 4.69
C SER A 184 -1.46 13.26 4.86
N SER A 185 -1.04 13.85 3.78
CA SER A 185 -0.10 14.99 3.77
C SER A 185 -0.56 16.15 4.67
N LYS A 186 -1.87 16.43 4.72
CA LYS A 186 -2.41 17.48 5.59
C LYS A 186 -2.24 17.16 7.07
N ILE A 187 -2.49 15.92 7.47
CA ILE A 187 -2.33 15.48 8.88
C ILE A 187 -0.85 15.48 9.24
N TYR A 188 0.01 15.00 8.33
CA TYR A 188 1.46 15.05 8.49
C TYR A 188 1.93 16.48 8.79
N THR A 189 1.62 17.44 7.90
CA THR A 189 2.00 18.86 8.07
C THR A 189 1.48 19.46 9.38
N ASN A 190 0.24 19.10 9.77
CA ASN A 190 -0.31 19.59 11.04
C ASN A 190 0.42 18.99 12.24
N ALA A 191 0.74 17.69 12.20
CA ALA A 191 1.44 17.01 13.28
C ALA A 191 2.85 17.56 13.48
N GLU A 192 3.62 17.73 12.38
CA GLU A 192 4.93 18.37 12.38
C GLU A 192 4.88 19.73 13.09
N ARG A 193 3.97 20.60 12.68
CA ARG A 193 3.79 21.91 13.27
C ARG A 193 3.39 21.83 14.73
N ASP A 194 2.40 21.01 15.07
CA ASP A 194 1.75 21.03 16.37
C ASP A 194 2.59 20.33 17.46
N MET A 195 3.38 19.29 17.10
CA MET A 195 4.30 18.66 18.06
C MET A 195 5.42 19.64 18.49
N VAL A 196 5.96 20.40 17.54
CA VAL A 196 7.02 21.37 17.86
C VAL A 196 6.45 22.59 18.58
N THR A 197 5.27 23.05 18.19
CA THR A 197 4.59 24.17 18.87
C THR A 197 4.21 23.82 20.30
N SER A 198 3.65 22.64 20.56
CA SER A 198 3.31 22.20 21.92
C SER A 198 4.54 22.05 22.81
N TYR A 199 5.63 21.47 22.26
CA TYR A 199 6.89 21.38 22.96
C TYR A 199 7.48 22.76 23.32
N ALA A 200 7.46 23.72 22.39
CA ALA A 200 7.93 25.08 22.60
C ALA A 200 7.09 25.80 23.68
N MET A 201 5.76 25.62 23.69
CA MET A 201 4.86 26.15 24.72
C MET A 201 5.22 25.63 26.14
N LEU A 202 5.50 24.32 26.24
CA LEU A 202 5.86 23.69 27.52
C LEU A 202 7.29 24.03 27.99
N THR A 203 8.17 24.39 27.06
CA THR A 203 9.59 24.69 27.35
C THR A 203 9.86 26.17 27.62
N SER A 204 8.89 27.07 27.34
CA SER A 204 9.07 28.51 27.51
C SER A 204 9.31 28.88 28.99
N LYS A 205 9.95 30.04 29.25
CA LYS A 205 10.17 30.55 30.61
C LYS A 205 8.88 30.69 31.42
N THR A 206 7.78 30.99 30.80
CA THR A 206 6.41 30.97 31.31
C THR A 206 5.60 30.00 30.49
N PRO A 207 5.46 28.73 30.89
CA PRO A 207 4.78 27.73 30.09
C PRO A 207 3.33 28.11 29.81
N ASP A 208 2.93 28.04 28.52
CA ASP A 208 1.53 28.18 28.11
C ASP A 208 0.86 26.80 28.15
N VAL A 209 0.48 26.40 29.38
CA VAL A 209 -0.15 25.10 29.65
C VAL A 209 -1.49 24.97 28.90
N LYS A 210 -2.29 26.05 28.86
CA LYS A 210 -3.60 26.02 28.20
C LYS A 210 -3.50 25.90 26.69
N GLY A 211 -2.58 26.64 26.08
CA GLY A 211 -2.30 26.54 24.66
C GLY A 211 -1.75 25.17 24.29
N ALA A 212 -0.77 24.66 25.04
CA ALA A 212 -0.20 23.33 24.83
C ALA A 212 -1.26 22.23 24.91
N LYS A 213 -2.12 22.26 25.94
CA LYS A 213 -3.22 21.29 26.09
C LYS A 213 -4.14 21.27 24.87
N LYS A 214 -4.59 22.44 24.42
CA LYS A 214 -5.46 22.56 23.23
C LYS A 214 -4.77 22.02 21.96
N THR A 215 -3.50 22.29 21.78
CA THR A 215 -2.72 21.80 20.63
C THR A 215 -2.57 20.29 20.67
N ILE A 216 -2.24 19.70 21.83
CA ILE A 216 -2.11 18.26 22.03
C ILE A 216 -3.45 17.54 21.85
N GLU A 217 -4.56 18.10 22.34
CA GLU A 217 -5.92 17.59 22.08
C GLU A 217 -6.21 17.55 20.58
N GLY A 218 -5.91 18.62 19.84
CA GLY A 218 -6.05 18.68 18.41
C GLY A 218 -5.22 17.61 17.69
N MET A 219 -3.96 17.40 18.10
CA MET A 219 -3.09 16.35 17.56
C MET A 219 -3.69 14.96 17.76
N ARG A 220 -4.15 14.65 18.97
CA ARG A 220 -4.83 13.39 19.29
C ARG A 220 -6.05 13.18 18.39
N ASP A 221 -6.87 14.20 18.25
CA ASP A 221 -8.16 14.10 17.54
C ASP A 221 -7.98 13.83 16.04
N TYR A 222 -7.03 14.47 15.37
CA TYR A 222 -6.81 14.21 13.95
C TYR A 222 -5.88 12.99 13.66
N LEU A 223 -5.04 12.55 14.62
CA LEU A 223 -4.25 11.33 14.47
C LEU A 223 -5.06 10.06 14.80
N SER A 224 -6.04 10.13 15.72
CA SER A 224 -6.84 8.97 16.13
C SER A 224 -7.50 8.20 14.99
N PRO A 225 -8.07 8.83 13.94
CA PRO A 225 -8.59 8.11 12.79
C PRO A 225 -7.54 7.30 12.04
N LEU A 226 -6.27 7.74 12.03
CA LEU A 226 -5.19 7.05 11.32
C LEU A 226 -4.73 5.78 12.06
N ALA A 227 -4.81 5.76 13.38
CA ALA A 227 -4.47 4.59 14.20
C ALA A 227 -5.41 3.39 13.95
N SER A 228 -6.62 3.65 13.50
CA SER A 228 -7.63 2.63 13.24
C SER A 228 -7.77 2.26 11.76
N LYS A 229 -7.13 3.01 10.86
CA LYS A 229 -7.22 2.75 9.41
C LYS A 229 -6.45 1.50 9.02
N THR A 230 -7.17 0.55 8.45
CA THR A 230 -6.61 -0.60 7.77
C THR A 230 -6.86 -0.45 6.28
N SER A 231 -5.82 -0.64 5.47
CA SER A 231 -5.92 -0.46 4.01
C SER A 231 -6.70 -1.56 3.32
N TYR A 232 -6.79 -2.73 3.94
CA TYR A 232 -7.65 -3.83 3.53
C TYR A 232 -8.81 -4.01 4.49
N ASN A 233 -9.94 -4.47 3.96
CA ASN A 233 -11.15 -4.72 4.72
C ASN A 233 -11.64 -6.17 4.57
N MET A 234 -12.66 -6.51 5.32
CA MET A 234 -13.27 -7.84 5.30
C MET A 234 -13.75 -8.24 3.90
N LEU A 235 -14.28 -7.29 3.11
CA LEU A 235 -14.78 -7.56 1.76
C LEU A 235 -13.64 -7.93 0.80
N ASP A 236 -12.45 -7.36 0.96
CA ASP A 236 -11.30 -7.73 0.14
C ASP A 236 -10.95 -9.22 0.35
N ALA A 237 -10.84 -9.65 1.61
CA ALA A 237 -10.56 -11.05 1.94
C ALA A 237 -11.66 -12.01 1.47
N THR A 238 -12.92 -11.64 1.67
CA THR A 238 -14.08 -12.42 1.21
C THR A 238 -14.08 -12.55 -0.31
N THR A 239 -13.83 -11.46 -1.03
CA THR A 239 -13.85 -11.43 -2.50
C THR A 239 -12.74 -12.27 -3.10
N ILE A 240 -11.52 -12.20 -2.54
CA ILE A 240 -10.40 -13.05 -2.96
C ILE A 240 -10.76 -14.51 -2.80
N LEU A 241 -11.21 -14.92 -1.61
CA LEU A 241 -11.53 -16.32 -1.34
C LEU A 241 -12.67 -16.85 -2.20
N LEU A 242 -13.71 -16.05 -2.42
CA LEU A 242 -14.82 -16.43 -3.30
C LEU A 242 -14.35 -16.61 -4.75
N ARG A 243 -13.53 -15.71 -5.23
CA ARG A 243 -13.04 -15.76 -6.59
C ARG A 243 -12.17 -16.99 -6.82
N GLU A 244 -11.12 -17.17 -6.02
CA GLU A 244 -10.20 -18.31 -6.18
C GLU A 244 -10.94 -19.64 -5.92
N GLY A 245 -11.79 -19.67 -4.90
CA GLY A 245 -12.61 -20.84 -4.60
C GLY A 245 -13.59 -21.20 -5.70
N LEU A 246 -14.21 -20.22 -6.38
CA LEU A 246 -15.09 -20.47 -7.53
C LEU A 246 -14.30 -20.94 -8.77
N GLU A 247 -13.10 -20.40 -9.02
CA GLU A 247 -12.24 -20.87 -10.11
C GLU A 247 -11.85 -22.34 -9.90
N GLY A 248 -11.40 -22.71 -8.71
CA GLY A 248 -11.14 -24.11 -8.36
C GLY A 248 -12.38 -25.00 -8.45
N LEU A 249 -13.53 -24.53 -7.93
CA LEU A 249 -14.80 -25.25 -8.02
C LEU A 249 -15.24 -25.52 -9.44
N LEU A 250 -15.10 -24.55 -10.36
CA LEU A 250 -15.43 -24.73 -11.78
C LEU A 250 -14.63 -25.85 -12.42
N VAL A 251 -13.33 -25.96 -12.13
CA VAL A 251 -12.49 -27.05 -12.62
C VAL A 251 -13.00 -28.40 -12.07
N VAL A 252 -13.28 -28.48 -10.79
CA VAL A 252 -13.80 -29.71 -10.12
C VAL A 252 -15.13 -30.13 -10.74
N VAL A 253 -16.07 -29.19 -10.93
CA VAL A 253 -17.37 -29.44 -11.57
C VAL A 253 -17.20 -29.93 -13.01
N ALA A 254 -16.28 -29.34 -13.78
CA ALA A 254 -16.00 -29.77 -15.15
C ALA A 254 -15.44 -31.19 -15.19
N LEU A 255 -14.52 -31.55 -14.27
CA LEU A 255 -13.95 -32.90 -14.17
C LEU A 255 -15.03 -33.93 -13.77
N LEU A 256 -15.87 -33.62 -12.77
CA LEU A 256 -16.98 -34.48 -12.36
C LEU A 256 -18.01 -34.66 -13.49
N GLY A 257 -18.37 -33.58 -14.19
CA GLY A 257 -19.28 -33.61 -15.31
C GLY A 257 -18.75 -34.45 -16.48
N PHE A 258 -17.45 -34.34 -16.77
CA PHE A 258 -16.78 -35.14 -17.79
C PHE A 258 -16.77 -36.62 -17.39
N LEU A 259 -16.42 -36.95 -16.16
CA LEU A 259 -16.38 -38.32 -15.64
C LEU A 259 -17.78 -38.99 -15.72
N LYS A 260 -18.83 -38.23 -15.38
CA LYS A 260 -20.22 -38.70 -15.50
C LYS A 260 -20.60 -38.98 -16.96
N LYS A 261 -20.22 -38.09 -17.91
CA LYS A 261 -20.48 -38.30 -19.35
C LYS A 261 -19.71 -39.48 -19.91
N ALA A 262 -18.52 -39.79 -19.40
CA ALA A 262 -17.70 -40.94 -19.80
C ALA A 262 -18.18 -42.27 -19.21
N GLY A 263 -19.26 -42.29 -18.41
CA GLY A 263 -19.78 -43.51 -17.78
C GLY A 263 -19.01 -43.99 -16.57
N HIS A 264 -18.08 -43.19 -16.04
CA HIS A 264 -17.16 -43.54 -14.95
C HIS A 264 -17.43 -42.74 -13.67
N ALA A 265 -18.68 -42.44 -13.36
CA ALA A 265 -19.08 -41.67 -12.19
C ALA A 265 -18.61 -42.28 -10.83
N ASP A 266 -18.42 -43.60 -10.78
CA ASP A 266 -17.86 -44.36 -9.67
C ASP A 266 -16.44 -43.92 -9.27
N LYS A 267 -15.68 -43.38 -10.24
CA LYS A 267 -14.29 -42.94 -10.05
C LYS A 267 -14.15 -41.50 -9.51
N SER A 268 -15.26 -40.83 -9.23
CA SER A 268 -15.28 -39.44 -8.67
C SER A 268 -14.49 -39.29 -7.35
N ARG A 269 -14.32 -40.39 -6.61
CA ARG A 269 -13.51 -40.43 -5.37
C ARG A 269 -12.08 -39.93 -5.60
N TRP A 270 -11.47 -40.21 -6.74
CA TRP A 270 -10.10 -39.76 -7.06
C TRP A 270 -10.00 -38.25 -7.24
N ILE A 271 -11.05 -37.63 -7.81
CA ILE A 271 -11.13 -36.18 -7.92
C ILE A 271 -11.20 -35.55 -6.52
N TRP A 272 -12.03 -36.09 -5.60
CA TRP A 272 -12.15 -35.60 -4.24
C TRP A 272 -10.86 -35.79 -3.41
N ILE A 273 -10.13 -36.87 -3.61
CA ILE A 273 -8.79 -37.06 -3.02
C ILE A 273 -7.83 -35.95 -3.51
N GLY A 274 -7.83 -35.64 -4.80
CA GLY A 274 -7.03 -34.55 -5.35
C GLY A 274 -7.41 -33.19 -4.77
N VAL A 275 -8.73 -32.89 -4.65
CA VAL A 275 -9.23 -31.66 -4.04
C VAL A 275 -8.78 -31.56 -2.58
N GLY A 276 -9.01 -32.61 -1.76
CA GLY A 276 -8.64 -32.61 -0.35
C GLY A 276 -7.14 -32.47 -0.11
N SER A 277 -6.32 -33.17 -0.92
CA SER A 277 -4.85 -33.05 -0.83
C SER A 277 -4.37 -31.68 -1.31
N GLY A 278 -4.96 -31.08 -2.37
CA GLY A 278 -4.63 -29.75 -2.83
C GLY A 278 -4.90 -28.68 -1.79
N LEU A 279 -6.10 -28.71 -1.17
CA LEU A 279 -6.44 -27.80 -0.07
C LEU A 279 -5.52 -27.99 1.13
N GLY A 280 -5.26 -29.26 1.53
CA GLY A 280 -4.38 -29.56 2.67
C GLY A 280 -2.97 -29.00 2.47
N VAL A 281 -2.37 -29.23 1.31
CA VAL A 281 -1.01 -28.70 1.01
C VAL A 281 -1.01 -27.17 0.94
N SER A 282 -2.05 -26.54 0.41
CA SER A 282 -2.16 -25.08 0.39
C SER A 282 -2.24 -24.47 1.81
N ILE A 283 -3.00 -25.11 2.71
CA ILE A 283 -3.09 -24.67 4.12
C ILE A 283 -1.74 -24.84 4.81
N ILE A 284 -1.08 -25.99 4.62
CA ILE A 284 0.26 -26.25 5.18
C ILE A 284 1.26 -25.20 4.68
N LEU A 285 1.23 -24.87 3.39
CA LEU A 285 2.07 -23.83 2.82
C LEU A 285 1.79 -22.47 3.48
N GLY A 286 0.53 -22.12 3.68
CA GLY A 286 0.14 -20.88 4.37
C GLY A 286 0.66 -20.80 5.80
N VAL A 287 0.58 -21.91 6.55
CA VAL A 287 1.13 -22.01 7.92
C VAL A 287 2.66 -21.89 7.90
N ILE A 288 3.36 -22.60 7.01
CA ILE A 288 4.82 -22.53 6.90
C ILE A 288 5.26 -21.11 6.59
N VAL A 289 4.63 -20.46 5.63
CA VAL A 289 4.96 -19.09 5.25
C VAL A 289 4.70 -18.14 6.42
N ASN A 290 3.56 -18.26 7.10
CA ASN A 290 3.26 -17.45 8.29
C ASN A 290 4.29 -17.67 9.41
N MET A 291 4.75 -18.90 9.64
CA MET A 291 5.78 -19.19 10.63
C MET A 291 7.15 -18.60 10.25
N LEU A 292 7.53 -18.65 8.98
CA LEU A 292 8.76 -18.03 8.49
C LEU A 292 8.73 -16.49 8.66
N PHE A 293 7.59 -15.88 8.43
CA PHE A 293 7.41 -14.43 8.66
C PHE A 293 7.45 -14.08 10.14
N SER A 294 6.78 -14.86 10.99
CA SER A 294 6.75 -14.64 12.44
C SER A 294 8.11 -14.93 13.11
N ALA A 295 8.93 -15.82 12.54
CA ALA A 295 10.26 -16.17 13.06
C ALA A 295 11.35 -15.14 12.73
N GLY A 296 11.01 -14.02 12.10
CA GLY A 296 11.99 -12.97 11.74
C GLY A 296 13.02 -13.43 10.71
N ALA A 297 12.77 -14.53 9.97
CA ALA A 297 13.69 -15.06 8.97
C ALA A 297 14.05 -14.05 7.86
N PHE A 298 13.25 -13.00 7.73
CA PHE A 298 13.44 -11.90 6.77
C PHE A 298 13.75 -10.55 7.44
N GLY A 299 14.14 -10.54 8.73
CA GLY A 299 14.32 -9.32 9.50
C GLY A 299 13.00 -8.78 10.06
N SER A 300 13.08 -7.75 10.91
CA SER A 300 11.92 -7.14 11.58
C SER A 300 11.04 -6.25 10.68
N ASN A 301 11.38 -6.09 9.38
CA ASN A 301 10.68 -5.16 8.49
C ASN A 301 9.49 -5.82 7.76
N ASN A 302 8.36 -5.94 8.46
CA ASN A 302 7.11 -6.47 7.91
C ASN A 302 6.59 -5.67 6.69
N PHE A 303 6.90 -4.38 6.61
CA PHE A 303 6.52 -3.53 5.48
C PHE A 303 7.30 -3.86 4.21
N LEU A 304 8.56 -4.24 4.34
CA LEU A 304 9.39 -4.71 3.21
C LEU A 304 8.75 -5.93 2.54
N ILE A 305 8.34 -6.89 3.34
CA ILE A 305 7.72 -8.13 2.88
C ILE A 305 6.37 -7.84 2.25
N ALA A 306 5.51 -7.08 2.94
CA ALA A 306 4.21 -6.67 2.42
C ALA A 306 4.35 -5.87 1.12
N GLY A 307 5.34 -4.98 1.04
CA GLY A 307 5.65 -4.19 -0.14
C GLY A 307 6.00 -5.06 -1.34
N TRP A 308 7.00 -5.92 -1.22
CA TRP A 308 7.39 -6.82 -2.31
C TRP A 308 6.30 -7.82 -2.67
N THR A 309 5.62 -8.41 -1.68
CA THR A 309 4.50 -9.33 -1.94
C THR A 309 3.37 -8.62 -2.68
N GLY A 310 3.03 -7.38 -2.31
CA GLY A 310 2.05 -6.56 -3.01
C GLY A 310 2.43 -6.28 -4.47
N VAL A 311 3.68 -5.91 -4.74
CA VAL A 311 4.19 -5.69 -6.10
C VAL A 311 4.13 -6.98 -6.93
N PHE A 312 4.61 -8.11 -6.40
CA PHE A 312 4.53 -9.40 -7.09
C PHE A 312 3.10 -9.86 -7.34
N ALA A 313 2.21 -9.72 -6.33
CA ALA A 313 0.80 -10.03 -6.48
C ALA A 313 0.13 -9.17 -7.57
N SER A 314 0.44 -7.87 -7.62
CA SER A 314 -0.05 -6.97 -8.66
C SER A 314 0.39 -7.40 -10.06
N MET A 315 1.67 -7.74 -10.27
CA MET A 315 2.18 -8.21 -11.56
C MET A 315 1.52 -9.53 -11.99
N MET A 316 1.36 -10.46 -11.06
CA MET A 316 0.70 -11.73 -11.30
C MET A 316 -0.77 -11.55 -11.67
N LEU A 317 -1.50 -10.69 -10.94
CA LEU A 317 -2.90 -10.36 -11.23
C LEU A 317 -3.06 -9.67 -12.60
N LEU A 318 -2.13 -8.78 -12.97
CA LEU A 318 -2.14 -8.14 -14.29
C LEU A 318 -2.00 -9.17 -15.41
N TYR A 319 -1.06 -10.11 -15.26
CA TYR A 319 -0.86 -11.20 -16.21
C TYR A 319 -2.11 -12.09 -16.31
N MET A 320 -2.69 -12.48 -15.18
CA MET A 320 -3.89 -13.33 -15.12
C MET A 320 -5.12 -12.61 -15.69
N SER A 321 -5.32 -11.33 -15.36
CA SER A 321 -6.39 -10.51 -15.92
C SER A 321 -6.32 -10.44 -17.45
N TYR A 322 -5.12 -10.22 -17.99
CA TYR A 322 -4.89 -10.23 -19.42
C TYR A 322 -5.15 -11.61 -20.04
N TRP A 323 -4.63 -12.68 -19.43
CA TRP A 323 -4.80 -14.05 -19.91
C TRP A 323 -6.28 -14.46 -19.91
N LEU A 324 -7.01 -14.19 -18.83
CA LEU A 324 -8.43 -14.50 -18.70
C LEU A 324 -9.28 -13.74 -19.73
N HIS A 325 -8.99 -12.46 -19.91
CA HIS A 325 -9.66 -11.64 -20.92
C HIS A 325 -9.39 -12.13 -22.35
N SER A 326 -8.19 -12.61 -22.63
CA SER A 326 -7.81 -13.15 -23.94
C SER A 326 -8.43 -14.52 -24.24
N LYS A 327 -8.77 -15.30 -23.21
CA LYS A 327 -9.32 -16.67 -23.27
C LYS A 327 -10.80 -16.76 -22.88
N SER A 328 -11.52 -15.64 -22.85
CA SER A 328 -12.94 -15.57 -22.49
C SER A 328 -13.89 -16.36 -23.39
N SER A 329 -13.37 -17.05 -24.45
CA SER A 329 -14.17 -17.99 -25.25
C SER A 329 -14.35 -19.30 -24.48
N THR A 330 -15.57 -19.54 -24.05
CA THR A 330 -16.05 -20.74 -23.36
C THR A 330 -15.62 -22.04 -24.08
N ALA A 331 -15.49 -22.00 -25.42
CA ALA A 331 -15.12 -23.13 -26.24
C ALA A 331 -13.65 -23.55 -26.11
N GLU A 332 -12.71 -22.62 -25.95
CA GLU A 332 -11.29 -22.95 -25.78
C GLU A 332 -11.02 -23.54 -24.40
N TRP A 333 -11.68 -23.02 -23.35
CA TRP A 333 -11.57 -23.56 -22.01
C TRP A 333 -12.16 -24.98 -21.92
N GLN A 334 -13.34 -25.19 -22.49
CA GLN A 334 -13.95 -26.52 -22.55
C GLN A 334 -13.08 -27.52 -23.34
N ARG A 335 -12.51 -27.12 -24.47
CA ARG A 335 -11.57 -27.95 -25.24
C ARG A 335 -10.32 -28.30 -24.42
N TYR A 336 -9.76 -27.35 -23.68
CA TYR A 336 -8.60 -27.59 -22.81
C TYR A 336 -8.91 -28.66 -21.77
N ILE A 337 -10.00 -28.52 -21.03
CA ILE A 337 -10.43 -29.49 -20.03
C ILE A 337 -10.73 -30.85 -20.67
N GLN A 338 -11.46 -30.89 -21.77
CA GLN A 338 -11.72 -32.12 -22.49
C GLN A 338 -10.44 -32.84 -22.93
N THR A 339 -9.51 -32.13 -23.53
CA THR A 339 -8.25 -32.71 -24.02
C THR A 339 -7.42 -33.32 -22.87
N GLN A 340 -7.33 -32.66 -21.75
CA GLN A 340 -6.59 -33.16 -20.60
C GLN A 340 -7.30 -34.35 -19.94
N SER A 341 -8.61 -34.29 -19.81
CA SER A 341 -9.41 -35.36 -19.22
C SER A 341 -9.47 -36.61 -20.08
N THR A 342 -9.59 -36.47 -21.42
CA THR A 342 -9.56 -37.61 -22.36
C THR A 342 -8.23 -38.35 -22.29
N LYS A 343 -7.10 -37.60 -22.29
CA LYS A 343 -5.77 -38.18 -22.14
C LYS A 343 -5.58 -38.95 -20.81
N ALA A 344 -6.24 -38.50 -19.73
CA ALA A 344 -6.18 -39.16 -18.45
C ALA A 344 -6.98 -40.47 -18.41
N ILE A 345 -8.12 -40.53 -19.13
CA ILE A 345 -8.99 -41.71 -19.16
C ILE A 345 -8.42 -42.75 -20.16
N ASP A 346 -7.97 -42.35 -21.36
CA ASP A 346 -7.40 -43.24 -22.35
C ASP A 346 -6.18 -44.00 -21.86
N LYS A 347 -5.41 -43.41 -20.91
CA LYS A 347 -4.28 -44.07 -20.24
C LYS A 347 -4.71 -44.99 -19.08
N GLY A 348 -6.00 -45.11 -18.78
CA GLY A 348 -6.53 -45.94 -17.68
C GLY A 348 -6.04 -45.54 -16.29
N SER A 349 -5.40 -44.38 -16.13
CA SER A 349 -4.76 -43.98 -14.90
C SER A 349 -5.67 -43.09 -14.04
N LEU A 350 -6.26 -43.69 -13.01
CA LEU A 350 -7.08 -42.97 -12.01
C LEU A 350 -6.27 -41.91 -11.25
N TRP A 351 -4.97 -42.13 -11.09
CA TRP A 351 -4.04 -41.17 -10.51
C TRP A 351 -3.96 -39.86 -11.30
N SER A 352 -4.12 -39.91 -12.61
CA SER A 352 -4.11 -38.71 -13.46
C SER A 352 -5.26 -37.76 -13.11
N LEU A 353 -6.44 -38.28 -12.73
CA LEU A 353 -7.58 -37.47 -12.30
C LEU A 353 -7.34 -36.82 -10.93
N ALA A 354 -6.72 -37.56 -10.01
CA ALA A 354 -6.34 -37.02 -8.72
C ALA A 354 -5.26 -35.92 -8.86
N ILE A 355 -4.23 -36.16 -9.66
CA ILE A 355 -3.18 -35.17 -9.92
C ILE A 355 -3.75 -33.92 -10.60
N LEU A 356 -4.65 -34.06 -11.57
CA LEU A 356 -5.22 -32.92 -12.29
C LEU A 356 -6.10 -32.06 -11.36
N SER A 357 -6.92 -32.69 -10.53
CA SER A 357 -7.73 -31.97 -9.53
C SER A 357 -6.86 -31.39 -8.39
N PHE A 358 -5.81 -32.10 -7.97
CA PHE A 358 -4.82 -31.57 -7.02
C PHE A 358 -4.16 -30.31 -7.55
N LEU A 359 -3.58 -30.35 -8.75
CA LEU A 359 -2.88 -29.22 -9.33
C LEU A 359 -3.79 -28.00 -9.53
N ALA A 360 -5.04 -28.23 -9.95
CA ALA A 360 -6.00 -27.14 -10.09
C ALA A 360 -6.30 -26.46 -8.74
N VAL A 361 -6.64 -27.25 -7.70
CA VAL A 361 -7.01 -26.71 -6.38
C VAL A 361 -5.78 -26.17 -5.65
N PHE A 362 -4.63 -26.82 -5.77
CA PHE A 362 -3.37 -26.36 -5.18
C PHE A 362 -2.95 -25.00 -5.77
N ARG A 363 -3.13 -24.81 -7.08
CA ARG A 363 -2.83 -23.55 -7.72
C ARG A 363 -3.68 -22.42 -7.12
N GLU A 364 -5.01 -22.56 -7.08
CA GLU A 364 -5.90 -21.51 -6.54
C GLU A 364 -5.66 -21.30 -5.04
N GLY A 365 -5.35 -22.38 -4.31
CA GLY A 365 -5.01 -22.30 -2.89
C GLY A 365 -3.70 -21.54 -2.63
N THR A 366 -2.67 -21.73 -3.45
CA THR A 366 -1.41 -20.98 -3.36
C THR A 366 -1.57 -19.52 -3.73
N GLU A 367 -2.39 -19.20 -4.73
CA GLU A 367 -2.73 -17.82 -5.08
C GLU A 367 -3.46 -17.13 -3.92
N THR A 368 -4.44 -17.79 -3.30
CA THR A 368 -5.15 -17.31 -2.10
C THR A 368 -4.19 -17.02 -0.95
N VAL A 369 -3.27 -17.95 -0.65
CA VAL A 369 -2.26 -17.78 0.40
C VAL A 369 -1.38 -16.57 0.11
N LEU A 370 -0.89 -16.41 -1.11
CA LEU A 370 -0.06 -15.27 -1.52
C LEU A 370 -0.79 -13.93 -1.28
N PHE A 371 -2.06 -13.85 -1.65
CA PHE A 371 -2.85 -12.63 -1.43
C PHE A 371 -3.06 -12.33 0.05
N PHE A 372 -3.36 -13.34 0.85
CA PHE A 372 -3.53 -13.14 2.30
C PHE A 372 -2.24 -12.74 3.00
N ILE A 373 -1.09 -13.24 2.57
CA ILE A 373 0.23 -12.80 3.06
C ILE A 373 0.43 -11.32 2.72
N GLY A 374 0.18 -10.91 1.46
CA GLY A 374 0.30 -9.52 1.05
C GLY A 374 -0.63 -8.57 1.83
N MET A 375 -1.77 -9.08 2.32
CA MET A 375 -2.71 -8.31 3.14
C MET A 375 -2.36 -8.31 4.63
N ALA A 376 -1.71 -9.36 5.13
CA ALA A 376 -1.57 -9.64 6.57
C ALA A 376 -0.89 -8.50 7.36
N ALA A 377 0.06 -7.79 6.75
CA ALA A 377 0.73 -6.64 7.36
C ALA A 377 -0.16 -5.38 7.46
N SER A 378 -1.26 -5.32 6.69
CA SER A 378 -2.09 -4.12 6.52
C SER A 378 -3.56 -4.33 6.89
N ILE A 379 -3.90 -5.45 7.53
CA ILE A 379 -5.26 -5.78 7.99
C ILE A 379 -5.21 -6.35 9.40
N LYS A 380 -6.21 -6.00 10.23
CA LYS A 380 -6.37 -6.66 11.54
C LYS A 380 -6.69 -8.15 11.35
N ILE A 381 -6.00 -9.01 12.09
CA ILE A 381 -6.17 -10.47 11.97
C ILE A 381 -7.61 -10.92 12.17
N SER A 382 -8.35 -10.30 13.11
CA SER A 382 -9.77 -10.56 13.32
C SER A 382 -10.63 -10.24 12.09
N THR A 383 -10.34 -9.13 11.41
CA THR A 383 -11.02 -8.71 10.17
C THR A 383 -10.73 -9.67 9.03
N LEU A 384 -9.46 -10.10 8.88
CA LEU A 384 -9.04 -11.09 7.89
C LEU A 384 -9.76 -12.44 8.12
N LEU A 385 -9.72 -12.96 9.34
CA LEU A 385 -10.38 -14.23 9.70
C LEU A 385 -11.88 -14.18 9.50
N THR A 386 -12.52 -13.05 9.82
CA THR A 386 -13.96 -12.85 9.59
C THR A 386 -14.27 -12.87 8.08
N GLY A 387 -13.46 -12.20 7.26
CA GLY A 387 -13.61 -12.20 5.81
C GLY A 387 -13.44 -13.61 5.21
N ILE A 388 -12.45 -14.38 5.69
CA ILE A 388 -12.24 -15.77 5.30
C ILE A 388 -13.43 -16.63 5.70
N ALA A 389 -13.96 -16.50 6.93
CA ALA A 389 -15.09 -17.27 7.41
C ALA A 389 -16.34 -17.01 6.56
N ILE A 390 -16.65 -15.75 6.27
CA ILE A 390 -17.79 -15.38 5.41
C ILE A 390 -17.59 -15.93 3.99
N GLY A 391 -16.39 -15.78 3.42
CA GLY A 391 -16.06 -16.30 2.10
C GLY A 391 -16.23 -17.83 2.02
N LEU A 392 -15.77 -18.57 3.03
CA LEU A 392 -15.95 -20.02 3.12
C LEU A 392 -17.44 -20.42 3.19
N VAL A 393 -18.24 -19.76 4.03
CA VAL A 393 -19.67 -20.04 4.11
C VAL A 393 -20.35 -19.81 2.76
N LEU A 394 -20.08 -18.70 2.11
CA LEU A 394 -20.63 -18.39 0.79
C LEU A 394 -20.17 -19.41 -0.26
N LEU A 395 -18.89 -19.79 -0.25
CA LEU A 395 -18.35 -20.80 -1.17
C LEU A 395 -18.99 -22.18 -0.96
N ILE A 396 -19.23 -22.60 0.28
CA ILE A 396 -19.93 -23.85 0.60
C ILE A 396 -21.36 -23.81 0.07
N VAL A 397 -22.09 -22.71 0.28
CA VAL A 397 -23.46 -22.54 -0.23
C VAL A 397 -23.48 -22.60 -1.74
N LEU A 398 -22.59 -21.87 -2.43
CA LEU A 398 -22.48 -21.89 -3.88
C LEU A 398 -22.08 -23.27 -4.41
N SER A 399 -21.15 -23.95 -3.76
CA SER A 399 -20.76 -25.33 -4.10
C SER A 399 -21.96 -26.30 -4.02
N TYR A 400 -22.76 -26.19 -2.97
CA TYR A 400 -23.98 -27.00 -2.82
C TYR A 400 -25.00 -26.72 -3.93
N LEU A 401 -25.25 -25.43 -4.23
CA LEU A 401 -26.18 -25.03 -5.30
C LEU A 401 -25.71 -25.55 -6.67
N ILE A 402 -24.42 -25.48 -6.96
CA ILE A 402 -23.86 -25.94 -8.25
C ILE A 402 -23.89 -27.47 -8.35
N LEU A 403 -23.40 -28.17 -7.31
CA LEU A 403 -23.23 -29.63 -7.38
C LEU A 403 -24.51 -30.42 -7.13
N LYS A 404 -25.40 -29.96 -6.26
CA LYS A 404 -26.65 -30.67 -5.88
C LYS A 404 -27.89 -30.15 -6.60
N VAL A 405 -28.04 -28.83 -6.68
CA VAL A 405 -29.20 -28.21 -7.35
C VAL A 405 -29.02 -28.12 -8.85
N GLY A 406 -27.77 -28.21 -9.34
CA GLY A 406 -27.45 -28.14 -10.76
C GLY A 406 -27.48 -26.72 -11.31
N LEU A 407 -27.21 -25.72 -10.49
CA LEU A 407 -27.16 -24.34 -10.90
C LEU A 407 -26.08 -24.16 -11.99
N LYS A 408 -26.47 -23.64 -13.15
CA LYS A 408 -25.55 -23.39 -14.25
C LYS A 408 -24.98 -21.98 -14.10
N ILE A 409 -23.67 -21.90 -13.94
CA ILE A 409 -22.97 -20.60 -13.94
C ILE A 409 -22.89 -20.09 -15.37
N PRO A 410 -23.38 -18.88 -15.67
CA PRO A 410 -23.21 -18.27 -16.97
C PRO A 410 -21.73 -17.83 -17.13
N MET A 411 -20.95 -18.62 -17.87
CA MET A 411 -19.49 -18.48 -17.97
C MET A 411 -19.02 -17.09 -18.44
N ARG A 412 -19.74 -16.46 -19.40
CA ARG A 412 -19.35 -15.13 -19.91
C ARG A 412 -19.44 -14.04 -18.84
N PRO A 413 -20.57 -13.83 -18.12
CA PRO A 413 -20.64 -12.89 -17.02
C PRO A 413 -19.66 -13.23 -15.91
N PHE A 414 -19.47 -14.51 -15.58
CA PHE A 414 -18.50 -14.94 -14.57
C PHE A 414 -17.09 -14.46 -14.89
N PHE A 415 -16.57 -14.76 -16.09
CA PHE A 415 -15.23 -14.32 -16.49
C PHE A 415 -15.10 -12.79 -16.59
N LEU A 416 -16.18 -12.10 -16.99
CA LEU A 416 -16.18 -10.63 -17.01
C LEU A 416 -16.03 -10.05 -15.60
N VAL A 417 -16.86 -10.50 -14.66
CA VAL A 417 -16.82 -10.04 -13.26
C VAL A 417 -15.48 -10.39 -12.62
N SER A 418 -14.99 -11.63 -12.80
CA SER A 418 -13.67 -12.04 -12.30
C SER A 418 -12.55 -11.16 -12.87
N SER A 419 -12.59 -10.82 -14.16
CA SER A 419 -11.58 -9.95 -14.77
C SER A 419 -11.60 -8.53 -14.21
N ILE A 420 -12.78 -7.97 -13.93
CA ILE A 420 -12.92 -6.66 -13.31
C ILE A 420 -12.39 -6.69 -11.86
N LEU A 421 -12.73 -7.71 -11.10
CA LEU A 421 -12.25 -7.90 -9.72
C LEU A 421 -10.73 -8.09 -9.68
N MET A 422 -10.17 -8.89 -10.62
CA MET A 422 -8.72 -9.05 -10.75
C MET A 422 -8.02 -7.72 -11.02
N PHE A 423 -8.58 -6.91 -11.92
CA PHE A 423 -8.00 -5.61 -12.22
C PHE A 423 -8.09 -4.67 -11.02
N TYR A 424 -9.21 -4.66 -10.31
CA TYR A 424 -9.36 -3.90 -9.06
C TYR A 424 -8.31 -4.31 -8.02
N LEU A 425 -8.15 -5.63 -7.79
CA LEU A 425 -7.15 -6.12 -6.85
C LEU A 425 -5.72 -5.82 -7.32
N CYS A 426 -5.42 -6.00 -8.61
CA CYS A 426 -4.13 -5.63 -9.20
C CYS A 426 -3.80 -4.15 -8.91
N PHE A 427 -4.75 -3.26 -9.15
CA PHE A 427 -4.62 -1.83 -8.93
C PHE A 427 -4.38 -1.52 -7.44
N LYS A 428 -5.14 -2.17 -6.56
CA LYS A 428 -5.03 -2.01 -5.11
C LYS A 428 -3.70 -2.56 -4.58
N PHE A 429 -3.30 -3.76 -4.99
CA PHE A 429 -2.01 -4.35 -4.58
C PHE A 429 -0.80 -3.56 -5.10
N ALA A 430 -0.90 -2.93 -6.27
CA ALA A 430 0.15 -2.03 -6.77
C ALA A 430 0.35 -0.84 -5.83
N GLY A 431 -0.74 -0.17 -5.44
CA GLY A 431 -0.68 0.95 -4.50
C GLY A 431 -0.15 0.53 -3.13
N MET A 432 -0.68 -0.58 -2.58
CA MET A 432 -0.25 -1.13 -1.29
C MET A 432 1.21 -1.59 -1.30
N GLY A 433 1.63 -2.24 -2.38
CA GLY A 433 3.00 -2.73 -2.53
C GLY A 433 4.01 -1.58 -2.52
N ILE A 434 3.76 -0.54 -3.30
CA ILE A 434 4.62 0.65 -3.33
C ILE A 434 4.60 1.36 -1.99
N HIS A 435 3.43 1.54 -1.40
CA HIS A 435 3.29 2.11 -0.06
C HIS A 435 4.07 1.32 1.00
N GLY A 436 3.99 -0.02 0.97
CA GLY A 436 4.78 -0.88 1.86
C GLY A 436 6.29 -0.69 1.68
N LEU A 437 6.78 -0.52 0.43
CA LEU A 437 8.19 -0.23 0.16
C LEU A 437 8.61 1.18 0.61
N GLN A 438 7.70 2.16 0.56
CA GLN A 438 7.92 3.50 1.12
C GLN A 438 8.02 3.44 2.66
N LEU A 439 7.12 2.71 3.32
CA LEU A 439 7.16 2.48 4.77
C LEU A 439 8.42 1.72 5.21
N ALA A 440 8.95 0.86 4.32
CA ALA A 440 10.21 0.15 4.55
C ALA A 440 11.46 1.00 4.26
N GLY A 441 11.30 2.26 3.84
CA GLY A 441 12.41 3.16 3.50
C GLY A 441 13.13 2.84 2.19
N LEU A 442 12.60 1.92 1.34
CA LEU A 442 13.22 1.56 0.05
C LEU A 442 12.84 2.50 -1.09
N LEU A 443 11.70 3.16 -0.98
CA LEU A 443 11.23 4.13 -1.97
C LEU A 443 10.95 5.47 -1.29
N PRO A 444 11.26 6.58 -1.95
CA PRO A 444 10.89 7.90 -1.45
C PRO A 444 9.36 8.07 -1.43
N ALA A 445 8.88 8.98 -0.59
CA ALA A 445 7.45 9.33 -0.48
C ALA A 445 7.24 10.79 -0.88
N THR A 446 7.49 11.11 -2.16
CA THR A 446 7.33 12.47 -2.68
C THR A 446 5.87 12.85 -2.74
N GLN A 447 5.47 13.94 -2.09
CA GLN A 447 4.09 14.37 -1.99
C GLN A 447 3.47 14.68 -3.36
N ALA A 448 2.25 14.17 -3.57
CA ALA A 448 1.41 14.49 -4.71
C ALA A 448 0.16 15.27 -4.26
N PRO A 449 -0.31 16.28 -5.01
CA PRO A 449 -1.51 17.05 -4.67
C PRO A 449 -2.80 16.27 -4.95
N ILE A 450 -2.87 15.01 -4.49
CA ILE A 450 -3.96 14.07 -4.73
C ILE A 450 -4.43 13.56 -3.37
N PRO A 451 -5.76 13.50 -3.11
CA PRO A 451 -6.27 12.95 -1.86
C PRO A 451 -6.03 11.44 -1.79
N THR A 452 -5.80 10.94 -0.59
CA THR A 452 -5.76 9.49 -0.33
C THR A 452 -7.15 8.88 -0.49
N ILE A 453 -7.24 7.80 -1.28
CA ILE A 453 -8.48 7.04 -1.48
C ILE A 453 -8.22 5.60 -1.07
N ASP A 454 -8.56 5.28 0.18
CA ASP A 454 -8.25 3.98 0.81
C ASP A 454 -8.85 2.78 0.05
N PHE A 455 -10.06 2.95 -0.51
CA PHE A 455 -10.74 1.88 -1.27
C PHE A 455 -9.91 1.38 -2.45
N PHE A 456 -9.21 2.27 -3.13
CA PHE A 456 -8.34 1.96 -4.27
C PHE A 456 -6.86 1.87 -3.90
N ALA A 457 -6.52 2.05 -2.62
CA ALA A 457 -5.14 2.19 -2.15
C ALA A 457 -4.35 3.24 -2.95
N ILE A 458 -4.98 4.39 -3.21
CA ILE A 458 -4.32 5.56 -3.78
C ILE A 458 -3.79 6.38 -2.61
N TYR A 459 -2.48 6.55 -2.54
CA TYR A 459 -1.79 7.35 -1.52
C TYR A 459 -1.30 8.65 -2.12
N SER A 460 -1.14 9.69 -1.29
CA SER A 460 -0.74 11.06 -1.72
C SER A 460 0.75 11.14 -2.11
N THR A 461 1.26 10.16 -2.86
CA THR A 461 2.66 10.10 -3.31
C THR A 461 2.75 9.84 -4.81
N TRP A 462 3.70 10.51 -5.49
CA TRP A 462 3.91 10.33 -6.93
C TRP A 462 4.33 8.92 -7.28
N GLU A 463 5.19 8.30 -6.47
CA GLU A 463 5.70 6.94 -6.66
C GLU A 463 4.57 5.90 -6.60
N GLY A 464 3.53 6.14 -5.78
CA GLY A 464 2.34 5.29 -5.70
C GLY A 464 1.39 5.50 -6.87
N VAL A 465 1.12 6.76 -7.22
CA VAL A 465 0.08 7.13 -8.19
C VAL A 465 0.50 6.87 -9.64
N ILE A 466 1.76 7.14 -10.02
CA ILE A 466 2.24 6.96 -11.40
C ILE A 466 2.08 5.51 -11.88
N PRO A 467 2.52 4.47 -11.14
CA PRO A 467 2.30 3.08 -11.55
C PRO A 467 0.82 2.70 -11.66
N GLN A 468 -0.02 3.21 -10.77
CA GLN A 468 -1.47 2.98 -10.84
C GLN A 468 -2.10 3.62 -12.09
N ILE A 469 -1.68 4.83 -12.47
CA ILE A 469 -2.11 5.47 -13.73
C ILE A 469 -1.64 4.63 -14.94
N ILE A 470 -0.40 4.13 -14.94
CA ILE A 470 0.12 3.28 -16.00
C ILE A 470 -0.72 2.01 -16.13
N LEU A 471 -1.07 1.34 -15.01
CA LEU A 471 -1.95 0.17 -15.03
C LEU A 471 -3.31 0.48 -15.64
N LEU A 472 -3.90 1.62 -15.32
CA LEU A 472 -5.19 2.05 -15.88
C LEU A 472 -5.09 2.28 -17.40
N ILE A 473 -4.04 2.95 -17.87
CA ILE A 473 -3.79 3.17 -19.30
C ILE A 473 -3.62 1.85 -20.01
N VAL A 474 -2.83 0.92 -19.48
CA VAL A 474 -2.62 -0.42 -20.04
C VAL A 474 -3.93 -1.19 -20.16
N ALA A 475 -4.79 -1.14 -19.14
CA ALA A 475 -6.09 -1.79 -19.17
C ALA A 475 -7.01 -1.19 -20.25
N ILE A 476 -7.07 0.13 -20.36
CA ILE A 476 -7.87 0.84 -21.36
C ILE A 476 -7.38 0.48 -22.77
N VAL A 477 -6.07 0.51 -23.03
CA VAL A 477 -5.47 0.16 -24.32
C VAL A 477 -5.77 -1.30 -24.65
N ALA A 478 -5.63 -2.23 -23.69
CA ALA A 478 -5.95 -3.64 -23.90
C ALA A 478 -7.42 -3.86 -24.28
N MET A 479 -8.35 -3.15 -23.61
CA MET A 479 -9.79 -3.22 -23.94
C MET A 479 -10.08 -2.70 -25.36
N ILE A 480 -9.47 -1.59 -25.78
CA ILE A 480 -9.65 -1.02 -27.11
C ILE A 480 -9.11 -1.96 -28.20
N LEU A 481 -7.92 -2.54 -27.99
CA LEU A 481 -7.30 -3.47 -28.95
C LEU A 481 -8.13 -4.75 -29.09
N ASN A 482 -8.67 -5.29 -28.01
CA ASN A 482 -9.53 -6.47 -28.05
C ASN A 482 -10.86 -6.21 -28.77
N LYS A 483 -11.53 -5.07 -28.51
CA LYS A 483 -12.74 -4.67 -29.24
C LYS A 483 -12.50 -4.57 -30.75
N LYS A 484 -11.34 -4.05 -31.19
CA LYS A 484 -10.98 -3.99 -32.62
C LYS A 484 -10.76 -5.38 -33.22
N LYS A 485 -10.20 -6.32 -32.44
CA LYS A 485 -9.96 -7.71 -32.87
C LYS A 485 -11.27 -8.47 -33.04
N ASP A 486 -12.19 -8.37 -32.11
CA ASP A 486 -13.51 -9.02 -32.17
C ASP A 486 -14.33 -8.53 -33.34
N LYS A 487 -14.29 -7.23 -33.68
CA LYS A 487 -14.96 -6.65 -34.84
C LYS A 487 -14.39 -7.18 -36.15
N LYS A 488 -13.05 -7.35 -36.26
CA LYS A 488 -12.40 -7.93 -37.42
C LYS A 488 -12.75 -9.41 -37.61
N THR A 489 -12.81 -10.18 -36.53
CA THR A 489 -13.13 -11.61 -36.57
C THR A 489 -14.59 -11.82 -36.99
N LYS A 490 -15.52 -11.02 -36.48
CA LYS A 490 -16.94 -11.06 -36.91
C LYS A 490 -17.11 -10.72 -38.39
N LEU A 491 -16.44 -9.67 -38.88
CA LEU A 491 -16.47 -9.30 -40.29
C LEU A 491 -15.91 -10.41 -41.22
N GLN A 492 -14.86 -11.11 -40.80
CA GLN A 492 -14.30 -12.23 -41.55
C GLN A 492 -15.22 -13.45 -41.55
N GLN A 493 -15.95 -13.71 -40.48
CA GLN A 493 -16.95 -14.79 -40.43
C GLN A 493 -18.16 -14.49 -41.32
N THR A 494 -18.68 -13.26 -41.27
CA THR A 494 -19.79 -12.84 -42.15
C THR A 494 -19.42 -12.95 -43.62
N ASN A 495 -18.23 -12.47 -44.01
CA ASN A 495 -17.77 -12.59 -45.42
C ASN A 495 -17.54 -14.04 -45.87
N GLN A 496 -17.15 -14.96 -44.95
CA GLN A 496 -17.02 -16.39 -45.25
C GLN A 496 -18.37 -17.10 -45.36
N GLU A 497 -19.37 -16.67 -44.58
CA GLU A 497 -20.74 -17.20 -44.69
C GLU A 497 -21.42 -16.71 -45.99
N GLU A 498 -21.27 -15.43 -46.33
CA GLU A 498 -21.78 -14.89 -47.61
C GLU A 498 -21.12 -15.56 -48.81
N SER A 499 -19.82 -15.83 -48.77
CA SER A 499 -19.11 -16.56 -49.85
C SER A 499 -19.54 -18.03 -50.00
N LYS A 500 -19.98 -18.67 -48.89
CA LYS A 500 -20.53 -20.04 -48.92
C LYS A 500 -21.97 -20.14 -49.46
N HIS A 501 -22.74 -19.07 -49.33
CA HIS A 501 -24.10 -18.99 -49.85
C HIS A 501 -24.15 -18.50 -51.31
N ALA A 502 -23.04 -18.01 -51.86
CA ALA A 502 -22.93 -17.53 -53.24
C ALA A 502 -22.40 -18.61 -54.24
N ILE A 503 -22.08 -19.81 -53.75
CA ILE A 503 -21.72 -21.01 -54.49
C ILE A 503 -22.85 -22.05 -54.37
#